data_cb81a1909e0cc962275523ae56a2eaaf
#
_entry.id   cb81a1909e0cc962275523ae56a2eaaf
#
_cell.length_a   1.000
_cell.length_b   1.000
_cell.length_c   1.000
_cell.angle_alpha   90.00
_cell.angle_beta   90.00
_cell.angle_gamma   90.00
#
_symmetry.space_group_name_H-M   'P 1'
#
loop_
_entity.id
_entity.type
_entity.pdbx_description
1 polymer ?
#
loop_
_entity_poly.entity_id
_entity_poly.type
_entity_poly.pdbx_seq_one_letter_code
_entity_poly.pdbx_strand_id
1 'polypeptide(L)'
;MKNRTLFKQEYIDAAMRASNFDNNKYKIFKMIYNIFGLLFGMGCIRYLIFQIMGSEEADWFMVIFYACAAVVFLYIGMIGMDRSNKRKYHNIYSRMVGITFTYDIDAEYIVVTDEEDDKDTFSWDDIIKWNQDTENIYLFVSA
;
A
#
# COMPACT_ATOMS: atom_id res chain seq x y z
N MET A 1 21.12 6.01 23.27
CA MET A 1 20.28 7.25 23.12
C MET A 1 18.84 6.89 23.42
N LYS A 2 18.21 7.56 24.40
CA LYS A 2 16.81 7.25 24.78
C LYS A 2 15.86 8.26 24.14
N ASN A 3 14.80 7.75 23.51
CA ASN A 3 13.71 8.54 22.97
C ASN A 3 12.38 7.92 23.42
N ARG A 4 11.38 8.76 23.70
CA ARG A 4 10.04 8.33 24.11
C ARG A 4 9.01 8.90 23.14
N THR A 5 8.19 8.02 22.57
CA THR A 5 7.23 8.39 21.54
C THR A 5 5.86 7.77 21.81
N LEU A 6 4.83 8.62 21.87
CA LEU A 6 3.44 8.17 21.87
C LEU A 6 3.04 7.74 20.47
N PHE A 7 2.61 6.49 20.28
CA PHE A 7 2.21 6.00 18.97
C PHE A 7 0.85 6.57 18.55
N LYS A 8 0.85 7.36 17.48
CA LYS A 8 -0.34 8.05 16.98
C LYS A 8 -0.91 7.38 15.75
N GLN A 9 -2.21 7.58 15.51
CA GLN A 9 -2.91 7.10 14.32
C GLN A 9 -2.23 7.53 13.01
N GLU A 10 -1.69 8.74 12.94
CA GLU A 10 -1.00 9.27 11.76
C GLU A 10 0.25 8.48 11.38
N TYR A 11 0.91 7.82 12.33
CA TYR A 11 2.10 6.99 12.09
C TYR A 11 1.77 5.73 11.30
N ILE A 12 0.54 5.21 11.40
CA ILE A 12 0.09 4.06 10.58
C ILE A 12 0.09 4.44 9.10
N ASP A 13 -0.52 5.59 8.76
CA ASP A 13 -0.58 6.07 7.38
C ASP A 13 0.82 6.45 6.85
N ALA A 14 1.69 6.98 7.70
CA ALA A 14 3.06 7.33 7.35
C ALA A 14 3.93 6.06 7.12
N ALA A 15 3.86 5.07 8.01
CA ALA A 15 4.55 3.78 7.85
C ALA A 15 4.09 3.03 6.59
N MET A 16 2.78 3.05 6.30
CA MET A 16 2.24 2.48 5.06
C MET A 16 2.83 3.16 3.82
N ARG A 17 2.86 4.50 3.79
CA ARG A 17 3.46 5.24 2.67
C ARG A 17 4.94 4.91 2.50
N ALA A 18 5.69 4.92 3.61
CA ALA A 18 7.10 4.59 3.62
C ALA A 18 7.38 3.16 3.09
N SER A 19 6.57 2.18 3.50
CA SER A 19 6.67 0.80 3.02
C SER A 19 6.32 0.67 1.53
N ASN A 20 5.28 1.34 1.06
CA ASN A 20 4.83 1.27 -0.34
C ASN A 20 5.79 2.00 -1.29
N PHE A 21 6.51 3.03 -0.82
CA PHE A 21 7.40 3.84 -1.65
C PHE A 21 8.47 2.99 -2.35
N ASP A 22 9.04 1.98 -1.68
CA ASP A 22 10.06 1.11 -2.26
C ASP A 22 9.55 -0.28 -2.67
N ASN A 23 8.26 -0.56 -2.51
CA ASN A 23 7.71 -1.85 -2.86
C ASN A 23 7.50 -1.95 -4.38
N ASN A 24 8.54 -2.37 -5.10
CA ASN A 24 8.50 -2.53 -6.55
C ASN A 24 7.39 -3.49 -7.00
N LYS A 25 7.14 -4.57 -6.25
CA LYS A 25 6.05 -5.52 -6.59
C LYS A 25 4.69 -4.81 -6.55
N TYR A 26 4.43 -4.03 -5.50
CA TYR A 26 3.20 -3.25 -5.38
C TYR A 26 3.03 -2.27 -6.55
N LYS A 27 4.07 -1.51 -6.92
CA LYS A 27 4.05 -0.57 -8.05
C LYS A 27 3.79 -1.28 -9.37
N ILE A 28 4.47 -2.41 -9.60
CA ILE A 28 4.31 -3.22 -10.83
C ILE A 28 2.88 -3.74 -10.93
N PHE A 29 2.33 -4.33 -9.88
CA PHE A 29 0.93 -4.82 -9.92
C PHE A 29 -0.05 -3.68 -10.17
N LYS A 30 0.10 -2.55 -9.48
CA LYS A 30 -0.73 -1.35 -9.70
C LYS A 30 -0.67 -0.87 -11.14
N MET A 31 0.52 -0.85 -11.75
CA MET A 31 0.72 -0.50 -13.15
C MET A 31 0.04 -1.50 -14.09
N ILE A 32 0.19 -2.80 -13.84
CA ILE A 32 -0.42 -3.86 -14.65
C ILE A 32 -1.94 -3.71 -14.66
N TYR A 33 -2.59 -3.55 -13.50
CA TYR A 33 -4.04 -3.35 -13.43
C TYR A 33 -4.50 -2.11 -14.21
N ASN A 34 -3.78 -1.01 -14.13
CA ASN A 34 -4.10 0.20 -14.88
C ASN A 34 -3.94 0.00 -16.39
N ILE A 35 -2.89 -0.71 -16.83
CA ILE A 35 -2.68 -1.03 -18.25
C ILE A 35 -3.83 -1.90 -18.77
N PHE A 36 -4.21 -2.96 -18.06
CA PHE A 36 -5.34 -3.80 -18.45
C PHE A 36 -6.65 -3.00 -18.49
N GLY A 37 -6.90 -2.13 -17.52
CA GLY A 37 -8.05 -1.24 -17.52
C GLY A 37 -8.11 -0.33 -18.76
N LEU A 38 -6.97 0.23 -19.17
CA LEU A 38 -6.88 1.05 -20.39
C LEU A 38 -7.09 0.20 -21.66
N LEU A 39 -6.51 -1.00 -21.74
CA LEU A 39 -6.71 -1.90 -22.88
C LEU A 39 -8.17 -2.31 -23.04
N PHE A 40 -8.85 -2.67 -21.95
CA PHE A 40 -10.29 -2.95 -21.98
C PHE A 40 -11.11 -1.71 -22.33
N GLY A 41 -10.72 -0.53 -21.86
CA GLY A 41 -11.34 0.74 -22.24
C GLY A 41 -11.24 1.02 -23.74
N MET A 42 -10.07 0.79 -24.34
CA MET A 42 -9.90 0.91 -25.81
C MET A 42 -10.75 -0.11 -26.57
N GLY A 43 -10.84 -1.36 -26.07
CA GLY A 43 -11.74 -2.36 -26.63
C GLY A 43 -13.20 -1.93 -26.60
N CYS A 44 -13.66 -1.35 -25.48
CA CYS A 44 -15.00 -0.80 -25.36
C CYS A 44 -15.28 0.29 -26.41
N ILE A 45 -14.35 1.25 -26.56
CA ILE A 45 -14.47 2.32 -27.56
C ILE A 45 -14.57 1.75 -28.98
N ARG A 46 -13.73 0.75 -29.31
CA ARG A 46 -13.76 0.09 -30.63
C ARG A 46 -15.15 -0.50 -30.92
N TYR A 47 -15.70 -1.28 -29.99
CA TYR A 47 -17.00 -1.90 -30.19
C TYR A 47 -18.15 -0.88 -30.23
N LEU A 48 -18.05 0.22 -29.46
CA LEU A 48 -19.00 1.34 -29.58
C LEU A 48 -18.97 1.98 -30.96
N ILE A 49 -17.78 2.17 -31.55
CA ILE A 49 -17.67 2.70 -32.92
C ILE A 49 -18.34 1.76 -33.91
N PHE A 50 -18.14 0.43 -33.82
CA PHE A 50 -18.79 -0.55 -34.68
C PHE A 50 -20.32 -0.49 -34.56
N GLN A 51 -20.86 -0.30 -33.33
CA GLN A 51 -22.30 -0.09 -33.13
C GLN A 51 -22.82 1.15 -33.85
N ILE A 52 -22.11 2.28 -33.75
CA ILE A 52 -22.52 3.54 -34.37
C ILE A 52 -22.45 3.42 -35.90
N MET A 53 -21.49 2.71 -36.47
CA MET A 53 -21.31 2.51 -37.90
C MET A 53 -22.26 1.46 -38.49
N GLY A 54 -23.02 0.73 -37.66
CA GLY A 54 -23.93 -0.32 -38.12
C GLY A 54 -23.20 -1.55 -38.67
N SER A 55 -21.99 -1.83 -38.20
CA SER A 55 -21.18 -2.97 -38.63
C SER A 55 -21.82 -4.29 -38.19
N GLU A 56 -21.70 -5.36 -39.02
CA GLU A 56 -22.10 -6.73 -38.64
C GLU A 56 -21.33 -7.28 -37.43
N GLU A 57 -20.14 -6.73 -37.12
CA GLU A 57 -19.35 -7.04 -35.93
C GLU A 57 -19.86 -6.34 -34.67
N ALA A 58 -20.91 -5.53 -34.78
CA ALA A 58 -21.49 -4.80 -33.67
C ALA A 58 -22.16 -5.76 -32.67
N ASP A 59 -21.66 -5.80 -31.43
CA ASP A 59 -22.17 -6.65 -30.36
C ASP A 59 -22.25 -5.87 -29.04
N TRP A 60 -23.48 -5.62 -28.58
CA TRP A 60 -23.72 -4.94 -27.30
C TRP A 60 -23.20 -5.71 -26.09
N PHE A 61 -23.15 -7.05 -26.17
CA PHE A 61 -22.59 -7.86 -25.10
C PHE A 61 -21.08 -7.55 -24.93
N MET A 62 -20.36 -7.44 -26.04
CA MET A 62 -18.93 -7.08 -26.00
C MET A 62 -18.69 -5.67 -25.46
N VAL A 63 -19.53 -4.70 -25.83
CA VAL A 63 -19.44 -3.34 -25.27
C VAL A 63 -19.56 -3.36 -23.75
N ILE A 64 -20.60 -4.04 -23.24
CA ILE A 64 -20.85 -4.13 -21.79
C ILE A 64 -19.71 -4.89 -21.09
N PHE A 65 -19.25 -6.01 -21.66
CA PHE A 65 -18.16 -6.80 -21.13
C PHE A 65 -16.88 -5.97 -20.97
N TYR A 66 -16.45 -5.30 -22.05
CA TYR A 66 -15.24 -4.47 -22.03
C TYR A 66 -15.38 -3.27 -21.09
N ALA A 67 -16.55 -2.64 -21.02
CA ALA A 67 -16.81 -1.54 -20.09
C ALA A 67 -16.70 -2.00 -18.62
N CYS A 68 -17.36 -3.11 -18.26
CA CYS A 68 -17.30 -3.66 -16.91
C CYS A 68 -15.87 -4.06 -16.54
N ALA A 69 -15.15 -4.74 -17.43
CA ALA A 69 -13.78 -5.13 -17.21
C ALA A 69 -12.88 -3.91 -17.00
N ALA A 70 -12.98 -2.88 -17.84
CA ALA A 70 -12.23 -1.64 -17.69
C ALA A 70 -12.45 -0.99 -16.33
N VAL A 71 -13.71 -0.85 -15.91
CA VAL A 71 -14.06 -0.26 -14.60
C VAL A 71 -13.47 -1.07 -13.44
N VAL A 72 -13.58 -2.40 -13.48
CA VAL A 72 -13.04 -3.26 -12.43
C VAL A 72 -11.52 -3.15 -12.32
N PHE A 73 -10.81 -3.26 -13.44
CA PHE A 73 -9.34 -3.18 -13.44
C PHE A 73 -8.84 -1.80 -13.01
N LEU A 74 -9.44 -0.71 -13.50
CA LEU A 74 -9.08 0.65 -13.09
C LEU A 74 -9.39 0.87 -11.60
N TYR A 75 -10.55 0.41 -11.12
CA TYR A 75 -10.89 0.53 -9.71
C TYR A 75 -9.86 -0.20 -8.81
N ILE A 76 -9.48 -1.43 -9.16
CA ILE A 76 -8.47 -2.19 -8.41
C ILE A 76 -7.12 -1.46 -8.45
N GLY A 77 -6.67 -1.03 -9.64
CA GLY A 77 -5.37 -0.38 -9.82
C GLY A 77 -5.28 1.00 -9.16
N MET A 78 -6.33 1.81 -9.21
CA MET A 78 -6.29 3.19 -8.69
C MET A 78 -6.62 3.27 -7.19
N ILE A 79 -7.60 2.50 -6.73
CA ILE A 79 -8.19 2.67 -5.39
C ILE A 79 -8.09 1.38 -4.56
N GLY A 80 -8.42 0.23 -5.15
CA GLY A 80 -8.59 -1.02 -4.43
C GLY A 80 -7.34 -1.47 -3.71
N MET A 81 -6.19 -1.38 -4.36
CA MET A 81 -4.90 -1.77 -3.78
C MET A 81 -4.50 -0.85 -2.62
N ASP A 82 -4.66 0.48 -2.78
CA ASP A 82 -4.35 1.44 -1.71
C ASP A 82 -5.25 1.22 -0.49
N ARG A 83 -6.55 1.01 -0.74
CA ARG A 83 -7.52 0.76 0.33
C ARG A 83 -7.27 -0.57 1.05
N SER A 84 -6.90 -1.61 0.32
CA SER A 84 -6.55 -2.92 0.89
C SER A 84 -5.31 -2.81 1.79
N ASN A 85 -4.25 -2.16 1.30
CA ASN A 85 -3.04 -1.91 2.07
C ASN A 85 -3.33 -1.07 3.32
N LYS A 86 -4.08 0.01 3.19
CA LYS A 86 -4.46 0.83 4.34
C LYS A 86 -5.18 0.02 5.42
N ARG A 87 -6.12 -0.85 5.03
CA ARG A 87 -6.81 -1.75 5.98
C ARG A 87 -5.84 -2.72 6.65
N LYS A 88 -4.92 -3.31 5.89
CA LYS A 88 -3.92 -4.24 6.43
C LYS A 88 -3.07 -3.57 7.51
N TYR A 89 -2.49 -2.40 7.21
CA TYR A 89 -1.67 -1.65 8.17
C TYR A 89 -2.48 -1.21 9.38
N HIS A 90 -3.70 -0.71 9.17
CA HIS A 90 -4.57 -0.33 10.27
C HIS A 90 -4.88 -1.51 11.19
N ASN A 91 -5.21 -2.69 10.66
CA ASN A 91 -5.51 -3.88 11.46
C ASN A 91 -4.29 -4.36 12.28
N ILE A 92 -3.08 -4.24 11.74
CA ILE A 92 -1.84 -4.64 12.43
C ILE A 92 -1.51 -3.66 13.56
N TYR A 93 -1.54 -2.37 13.26
CA TYR A 93 -1.00 -1.34 14.16
C TYR A 93 -2.03 -0.58 14.99
N SER A 94 -3.34 -0.80 14.76
CA SER A 94 -4.39 -0.09 15.53
C SER A 94 -4.32 -0.36 17.05
N ARG A 95 -3.81 -1.52 17.44
CA ARG A 95 -3.65 -1.87 18.87
C ARG A 95 -2.52 -1.10 19.54
N MET A 96 -1.60 -0.54 18.78
CA MET A 96 -0.45 0.23 19.29
C MET A 96 -0.81 1.72 19.49
N VAL A 97 -1.93 2.17 18.94
CA VAL A 97 -2.34 3.58 19.04
C VAL A 97 -2.65 3.93 20.49
N GLY A 98 -2.01 4.98 21.00
CA GLY A 98 -2.13 5.42 22.39
C GLY A 98 -1.10 4.80 23.33
N ILE A 99 -0.31 3.83 22.89
CA ILE A 99 0.79 3.25 23.68
C ILE A 99 2.04 4.11 23.53
N THR A 100 2.73 4.34 24.63
CA THR A 100 4.02 5.04 24.62
C THR A 100 5.16 4.05 24.56
N PHE A 101 5.96 4.14 23.51
CA PHE A 101 7.17 3.35 23.35
C PHE A 101 8.41 4.14 23.75
N THR A 102 9.30 3.49 24.49
CA THR A 102 10.62 4.00 24.80
C THR A 102 11.64 3.26 23.96
N TYR A 103 12.39 4.00 23.18
CA TYR A 103 13.46 3.47 22.32
C TYR A 103 14.81 3.76 22.99
N ASP A 104 15.58 2.74 23.27
CA ASP A 104 16.98 2.86 23.68
C ASP A 104 17.87 2.38 22.54
N ILE A 105 18.55 3.32 21.90
CA ILE A 105 19.34 3.10 20.69
C ILE A 105 20.82 3.11 21.09
N ASP A 106 21.49 1.99 20.87
CA ASP A 106 22.93 1.79 21.09
C ASP A 106 23.66 1.48 19.77
N ALA A 107 24.98 1.28 19.85
CA ALA A 107 25.81 0.98 18.69
C ALA A 107 25.52 -0.42 18.10
N GLU A 108 25.03 -1.36 18.90
CA GLU A 108 24.83 -2.76 18.50
C GLU A 108 23.35 -3.12 18.33
N TYR A 109 22.44 -2.49 19.11
CA TYR A 109 21.00 -2.85 19.11
C TYR A 109 20.09 -1.68 19.47
N ILE A 110 18.83 -1.89 19.16
CA ILE A 110 17.71 -1.03 19.49
C ILE A 110 16.79 -1.81 20.42
N VAL A 111 16.58 -1.31 21.64
CA VAL A 111 15.60 -1.86 22.59
C VAL A 111 14.36 -0.99 22.55
N VAL A 112 13.21 -1.62 22.29
CA VAL A 112 11.90 -0.99 22.32
C VAL A 112 11.16 -1.51 23.54
N THR A 113 10.75 -0.61 24.43
CA THR A 113 9.99 -0.95 25.63
C THR A 113 8.65 -0.25 25.58
N ASP A 114 7.57 -0.97 25.82
CA ASP A 114 6.22 -0.40 25.94
C ASP A 114 5.87 0.04 27.38
N GLU A 115 4.60 0.41 27.61
CA GLU A 115 4.12 0.84 28.94
C GLU A 115 3.99 -0.31 29.95
N GLU A 116 3.95 -1.56 29.48
CA GLU A 116 3.87 -2.76 30.32
C GLU A 116 5.26 -3.35 30.63
N ASP A 117 6.34 -2.63 30.31
CA ASP A 117 7.73 -3.07 30.39
C ASP A 117 8.07 -4.28 29.52
N ASP A 118 7.24 -4.59 28.52
CA ASP A 118 7.57 -5.58 27.51
C ASP A 118 8.66 -5.04 26.57
N LYS A 119 9.67 -5.87 26.28
CA LYS A 119 10.90 -5.45 25.60
C LYS A 119 11.17 -6.28 24.38
N ASP A 120 11.19 -5.60 23.25
CA ASP A 120 11.71 -6.13 22.00
C ASP A 120 13.13 -5.58 21.76
N THR A 121 14.06 -6.47 21.39
CA THR A 121 15.44 -6.09 21.08
C THR A 121 15.75 -6.48 19.64
N PHE A 122 16.20 -5.49 18.86
CA PHE A 122 16.57 -5.66 17.46
C PHE A 122 18.04 -5.29 17.28
N SER A 123 18.81 -6.14 16.59
CA SER A 123 20.15 -5.78 16.14
C SER A 123 20.06 -4.88 14.88
N TRP A 124 21.12 -4.15 14.58
CA TRP A 124 21.17 -3.40 13.31
C TRP A 124 21.14 -4.31 12.08
N ASP A 125 21.57 -5.57 12.23
CA ASP A 125 21.52 -6.58 11.16
C ASP A 125 20.08 -7.08 10.87
N ASP A 126 19.15 -6.93 11.83
CA ASP A 126 17.74 -7.27 11.65
C ASP A 126 16.98 -6.22 10.84
N ILE A 127 17.57 -5.05 10.62
CA ILE A 127 16.96 -3.97 9.86
C ILE A 127 17.15 -4.22 8.38
N ILE A 128 16.10 -4.72 7.75
CA ILE A 128 16.09 -5.02 6.30
C ILE A 128 15.90 -3.78 5.43
N LYS A 129 15.37 -2.71 6.02
CA LYS A 129 15.03 -1.49 5.30
C LYS A 129 14.82 -0.33 6.26
N TRP A 130 15.17 0.86 5.83
CA TRP A 130 14.79 2.08 6.52
C TRP A 130 14.26 3.14 5.53
N ASN A 131 13.45 4.06 6.02
CA ASN A 131 12.98 5.22 5.29
C ASN A 131 12.82 6.40 6.26
N GLN A 132 12.82 7.62 5.74
CA GLN A 132 12.62 8.80 6.57
C GLN A 132 11.68 9.81 5.88
N ASP A 133 10.97 10.57 6.68
CA ASP A 133 10.29 11.79 6.28
C ASP A 133 10.85 12.99 7.07
N THR A 134 10.17 14.14 7.05
CA THR A 134 10.63 15.35 7.74
C THR A 134 10.65 15.24 9.26
N GLU A 135 9.93 14.31 9.85
CA GLU A 135 9.70 14.21 11.29
C GLU A 135 10.10 12.85 11.87
N ASN A 136 10.10 11.79 11.05
CA ASN A 136 10.24 10.42 11.52
C ASN A 136 11.24 9.62 10.70
N ILE A 137 11.86 8.62 11.38
CA ILE A 137 12.64 7.56 10.76
C ILE A 137 11.86 6.25 10.96
N TYR A 138 11.66 5.51 9.88
CA TYR A 138 10.98 4.21 9.86
C TYR A 138 11.99 3.11 9.66
N LEU A 139 12.09 2.20 10.63
CA LEU A 139 12.94 1.02 10.56
C LEU A 139 12.04 -0.20 10.35
N PHE A 140 12.36 -1.01 9.35
CA PHE A 140 11.63 -2.23 9.04
C PHE A 140 12.53 -3.41 9.39
N VAL A 141 12.08 -4.22 10.34
CA VAL A 141 12.80 -5.40 10.81
C VAL A 141 12.31 -6.65 10.10
N SER A 142 13.18 -7.67 10.01
CA SER A 142 12.78 -9.00 9.58
C SER A 142 11.86 -9.63 10.64
N ALA A 143 10.75 -10.26 10.18
CA ALA A 143 9.86 -11.02 11.05
C ALA A 143 10.37 -12.43 11.26
#